data_6a271dab2367fb25d9f8bcbca0277d51
#
_entry.id   6a271dab2367fb25d9f8bcbca0277d51
#
_cell.length_a   1.000
_cell.length_b   1.000
_cell.length_c   1.000
_cell.angle_alpha   90.00
_cell.angle_beta   90.00
_cell.angle_gamma   90.00
#
_symmetry.space_group_name_H-M   'P 1'
#
loop_
_entity.id
_entity.type
_entity.pdbx_description
1 polymer ?
#
loop_
_entity_poly.entity_id
_entity_poly.type
_entity_poly.pdbx_seq_one_letter_code
_entity_poly.pdbx_strand_id
1 'polypeptide(L)'
;MIGEPILVMLVEDNADHAELVIRTMENHPIPTKILHISDGESALDYLLRRKSYSDPDNSPRPYIILLDLRLPRVDGLEVLRVIKEGEELRNIPVVILTTSEAEKDVMQAYDNYVNSYLVKPVGYEEFSNLMNDLGGYWLGWNKRMR
;
A
#
# COMPACT_ATOMS: atom_id res chain seq x y z
N MET A 1 18.69 -14.68 -14.71
CA MET A 1 17.22 -14.89 -14.80
C MET A 1 16.49 -13.79 -14.07
N ILE A 2 15.52 -13.23 -14.70
CA ILE A 2 14.70 -12.18 -14.08
C ILE A 2 13.57 -12.86 -13.31
N GLY A 3 13.48 -12.60 -12.02
CA GLY A 3 12.38 -13.12 -11.21
C GLY A 3 11.06 -12.45 -11.52
N GLU A 4 10.00 -12.94 -10.92
CA GLU A 4 8.69 -12.31 -11.05
C GLU A 4 8.73 -10.92 -10.44
N PRO A 5 7.95 -9.97 -10.99
CA PRO A 5 7.86 -8.64 -10.41
C PRO A 5 7.36 -8.67 -8.97
N ILE A 6 7.87 -7.76 -8.17
CA ILE A 6 7.35 -7.55 -6.82
C ILE A 6 5.96 -6.93 -6.95
N LEU A 7 4.98 -7.54 -6.29
CA LEU A 7 3.62 -7.02 -6.32
C LEU A 7 3.41 -6.03 -5.17
N VAL A 8 3.05 -4.81 -5.51
CA VAL A 8 2.72 -3.75 -4.54
C VAL A 8 1.25 -3.42 -4.70
N MET A 9 0.50 -3.47 -3.59
CA MET A 9 -0.90 -3.04 -3.61
C MET A 9 -0.95 -1.56 -3.24
N LEU A 10 -1.61 -0.77 -4.07
CA LEU A 10 -1.83 0.65 -3.81
C LEU A 10 -3.32 0.90 -3.65
N VAL A 11 -3.73 1.33 -2.45
CA VAL A 11 -5.13 1.67 -2.18
C VAL A 11 -5.22 3.19 -2.10
N GLU A 12 -5.73 3.81 -3.16
CA GLU A 12 -5.71 5.25 -3.35
C GLU A 12 -6.86 5.67 -4.26
N ASP A 13 -7.71 6.58 -3.80
CA ASP A 13 -8.84 7.05 -4.61
C ASP A 13 -8.54 8.28 -5.46
N ASN A 14 -7.46 9.00 -5.16
CA ASN A 14 -7.06 10.16 -5.95
C ASN A 14 -6.24 9.69 -7.15
N ALA A 15 -6.79 9.89 -8.35
CA ALA A 15 -6.18 9.40 -9.59
C ALA A 15 -4.80 10.01 -9.85
N ASP A 16 -4.61 11.29 -9.53
CA ASP A 16 -3.32 11.95 -9.76
C ASP A 16 -2.25 11.42 -8.82
N HIS A 17 -2.59 11.22 -7.56
CA HIS A 17 -1.66 10.63 -6.60
C HIS A 17 -1.32 9.19 -6.99
N ALA A 18 -2.33 8.42 -7.40
CA ALA A 18 -2.11 7.04 -7.81
C ALA A 18 -1.17 6.97 -9.01
N GLU A 19 -1.37 7.84 -10.00
CA GLU A 19 -0.52 7.86 -11.19
C GLU A 19 0.94 8.14 -10.83
N LEU A 20 1.18 9.10 -9.94
CA LEU A 20 2.53 9.43 -9.51
C LEU A 20 3.21 8.22 -8.84
N VAL A 21 2.49 7.58 -7.92
CA VAL A 21 3.01 6.40 -7.21
C VAL A 21 3.33 5.28 -8.19
N ILE A 22 2.39 4.97 -9.08
CA ILE A 22 2.55 3.89 -10.06
C ILE A 22 3.77 4.16 -10.93
N ARG A 23 3.86 5.35 -11.50
CA ARG A 23 4.95 5.69 -12.40
C ARG A 23 6.30 5.62 -11.71
N THR A 24 6.39 6.17 -10.52
CA THR A 24 7.66 6.18 -9.77
C THR A 24 8.10 4.78 -9.37
N MET A 25 7.17 3.98 -8.85
CA MET A 25 7.51 2.64 -8.37
C MET A 25 7.82 1.69 -9.51
N GLU A 26 7.09 1.79 -10.62
CA GLU A 26 7.31 0.89 -11.76
C GLU A 26 8.55 1.26 -12.58
N ASN A 27 9.08 2.48 -12.39
CA ASN A 27 10.35 2.87 -13.00
C ASN A 27 11.56 2.45 -12.17
N HIS A 28 11.35 1.82 -11.03
CA HIS A 28 12.44 1.33 -10.21
C HIS A 28 13.20 0.21 -10.95
N PRO A 29 14.55 0.14 -10.80
CA PRO A 29 15.33 -0.92 -11.46
C PRO A 29 14.87 -2.33 -11.13
N ILE A 30 14.35 -2.57 -9.94
CA ILE A 30 13.79 -3.87 -9.57
C ILE A 30 12.39 -3.98 -10.17
N PRO A 31 12.10 -5.03 -10.95
CA PRO A 31 10.78 -5.19 -11.55
C PRO A 31 9.66 -5.16 -10.52
N THR A 32 8.69 -4.28 -10.72
CA THR A 32 7.61 -4.03 -9.78
C THR A 32 6.30 -3.89 -10.53
N LYS A 33 5.26 -4.51 -10.01
CA LYS A 33 3.91 -4.38 -10.55
C LYS A 33 3.02 -3.78 -9.49
N ILE A 34 2.27 -2.74 -9.86
CA ILE A 34 1.35 -2.08 -8.94
C ILE A 34 -0.07 -2.58 -9.20
N LEU A 35 -0.70 -3.09 -8.15
CA LEU A 35 -2.11 -3.40 -8.15
C LEU A 35 -2.84 -2.20 -7.53
N HIS A 36 -3.50 -1.40 -8.35
CA HIS A 36 -4.18 -0.20 -7.88
C HIS A 36 -5.65 -0.49 -7.59
N ILE A 37 -6.08 -0.16 -6.39
CA ILE A 37 -7.48 -0.29 -5.95
C ILE A 37 -7.91 1.06 -5.39
N SER A 38 -9.13 1.50 -5.75
CA SER A 38 -9.58 2.88 -5.48
C SER A 38 -10.43 3.05 -4.22
N ASP A 39 -10.79 1.97 -3.55
CA ASP A 39 -11.63 2.07 -2.35
C ASP A 39 -11.30 0.96 -1.35
N GLY A 40 -11.71 1.18 -0.10
CA GLY A 40 -11.37 0.26 0.98
C GLY A 40 -12.12 -1.06 0.93
N GLU A 41 -13.37 -1.06 0.46
CA GLU A 41 -14.15 -2.29 0.36
C GLU A 41 -13.53 -3.25 -0.65
N SER A 42 -13.16 -2.74 -1.82
CA SER A 42 -12.52 -3.55 -2.86
C SER A 42 -11.17 -4.08 -2.39
N ALA A 43 -10.43 -3.28 -1.62
CA ALA A 43 -9.17 -3.73 -1.06
C ALA A 43 -9.39 -4.92 -0.12
N LEU A 44 -10.40 -4.84 0.74
CA LEU A 44 -10.73 -5.95 1.64
C LEU A 44 -11.24 -7.16 0.88
N ASP A 45 -12.04 -6.96 -0.18
CA ASP A 45 -12.51 -8.07 -1.01
C ASP A 45 -11.32 -8.83 -1.60
N TYR A 46 -10.30 -8.11 -2.07
CA TYR A 46 -9.10 -8.73 -2.61
C TYR A 46 -8.33 -9.49 -1.52
N LEU A 47 -8.05 -8.82 -0.41
CA LEU A 47 -7.23 -9.41 0.65
C LEU A 47 -7.90 -10.57 1.35
N LEU A 48 -9.21 -10.50 1.54
CA LEU A 48 -9.99 -11.57 2.15
C LEU A 48 -10.49 -12.60 1.14
N ARG A 49 -10.13 -12.42 -0.12
CA ARG A 49 -10.47 -13.31 -1.23
C ARG A 49 -11.98 -13.54 -1.35
N ARG A 50 -12.70 -12.43 -1.41
CA ARG A 50 -14.15 -12.43 -1.58
C ARG A 50 -14.53 -12.05 -3.00
N LYS A 51 -15.75 -12.40 -3.40
CA LYS A 51 -16.33 -12.04 -4.71
C LYS A 51 -15.42 -12.50 -5.86
N SER A 52 -15.06 -11.60 -6.77
CA SER A 52 -14.24 -11.93 -7.93
C SER A 52 -12.81 -12.33 -7.57
N TYR A 53 -12.40 -12.14 -6.32
CA TYR A 53 -11.04 -12.46 -5.86
C TYR A 53 -10.97 -13.77 -5.08
N SER A 54 -12.01 -14.60 -5.15
CA SER A 54 -12.07 -15.84 -4.35
C SER A 54 -11.02 -16.87 -4.76
N ASP A 55 -10.56 -16.84 -6.02
CA ASP A 55 -9.51 -17.73 -6.49
C ASP A 55 -8.14 -17.17 -6.08
N PRO A 56 -7.35 -17.90 -5.26
CA PRO A 56 -6.02 -17.43 -4.86
C PRO A 56 -5.09 -17.15 -6.04
N ASP A 57 -5.25 -17.84 -7.17
CA ASP A 57 -4.42 -17.60 -8.35
C ASP A 57 -4.69 -16.23 -8.97
N ASN A 58 -5.90 -15.69 -8.77
CA ASN A 58 -6.28 -14.38 -9.27
C ASN A 58 -6.10 -13.27 -8.23
N SER A 59 -5.65 -13.63 -7.03
CA SER A 59 -5.47 -12.67 -5.93
C SER A 59 -4.20 -12.98 -5.16
N PRO A 60 -3.02 -12.93 -5.84
CA PRO A 60 -1.76 -13.18 -5.16
C PRO A 60 -1.51 -12.14 -4.07
N ARG A 61 -0.84 -12.56 -2.99
CA ARG A 61 -0.54 -11.66 -1.88
C ARG A 61 0.47 -10.59 -2.29
N PRO A 62 0.20 -9.32 -1.99
CA PRO A 62 1.19 -8.28 -2.23
C PRO A 62 2.34 -8.41 -1.23
N TYR A 63 3.52 -7.96 -1.66
CA TYR A 63 4.66 -7.85 -0.78
C TYR A 63 4.49 -6.72 0.22
N ILE A 64 3.91 -5.60 -0.21
CA ILE A 64 3.70 -4.41 0.62
C ILE A 64 2.39 -3.73 0.18
N ILE A 65 1.73 -3.08 1.11
CA ILE A 65 0.50 -2.33 0.86
C ILE A 65 0.76 -0.85 1.15
N LEU A 66 0.54 0.01 0.15
CA LEU A 66 0.54 1.46 0.32
C LEU A 66 -0.93 1.87 0.45
N LEU A 67 -1.27 2.50 1.56
CA LEU A 67 -2.67 2.68 1.95
C LEU A 67 -2.95 4.13 2.34
N ASP A 68 -3.89 4.77 1.65
CA ASP A 68 -4.39 6.07 2.10
C ASP A 68 -5.44 5.86 3.19
N LEU A 69 -5.59 6.84 4.06
CA LEU A 69 -6.59 6.78 5.14
C LEU A 69 -7.98 7.18 4.69
N ARG A 70 -8.08 8.21 3.85
CA ARG A 70 -9.39 8.75 3.45
C ARG A 70 -9.86 8.08 2.18
N LEU A 71 -10.50 6.93 2.35
CA LEU A 71 -10.98 6.12 1.24
C LEU A 71 -12.52 6.07 1.26
N PRO A 72 -13.15 5.98 0.07
CA PRO A 72 -14.57 5.72 0.03
C PRO A 72 -14.90 4.30 0.46
N ARG A 73 -16.12 4.10 0.90
CA ARG A 73 -16.74 2.84 1.30
C ARG A 73 -16.23 2.31 2.64
N VAL A 74 -14.95 1.95 2.72
CA VAL A 74 -14.34 1.53 3.98
C VAL A 74 -13.10 2.38 4.20
N ASP A 75 -13.04 3.05 5.35
CA ASP A 75 -11.92 3.94 5.67
C ASP A 75 -10.60 3.17 5.80
N GLY A 76 -9.50 3.86 5.50
CA GLY A 76 -8.18 3.22 5.51
C GLY A 76 -7.76 2.67 6.87
N LEU A 77 -8.13 3.33 7.98
CA LEU A 77 -7.82 2.80 9.31
C LEU A 77 -8.54 1.47 9.56
N GLU A 78 -9.75 1.31 9.06
CA GLU A 78 -10.46 0.05 9.17
C GLU A 78 -9.81 -1.04 8.30
N VAL A 79 -9.37 -0.68 7.09
CA VAL A 79 -8.62 -1.61 6.24
C VAL A 79 -7.37 -2.09 6.97
N LEU A 80 -6.61 -1.15 7.56
CA LEU A 80 -5.42 -1.48 8.33
C LEU A 80 -5.73 -2.44 9.48
N ARG A 81 -6.80 -2.15 10.23
CA ARG A 81 -7.20 -2.99 11.36
C ARG A 81 -7.47 -4.42 10.92
N VAL A 82 -8.23 -4.59 9.83
CA VAL A 82 -8.55 -5.92 9.31
C VAL A 82 -7.28 -6.66 8.87
N ILE A 83 -6.36 -5.97 8.21
CA ILE A 83 -5.10 -6.58 7.79
C ILE A 83 -4.32 -7.08 9.00
N LYS A 84 -4.17 -6.22 10.01
CA LYS A 84 -3.30 -6.54 11.16
C LYS A 84 -3.92 -7.52 12.15
N GLU A 85 -5.24 -7.70 12.11
CA GLU A 85 -5.91 -8.73 12.90
C GLU A 85 -5.94 -10.09 12.21
N GLY A 86 -5.63 -10.16 10.92
CA GLY A 86 -5.65 -11.40 10.17
C GLY A 86 -4.38 -12.22 10.40
N GLU A 87 -4.53 -13.52 10.60
CA GLU A 87 -3.39 -14.41 10.83
C GLU A 87 -2.40 -14.38 9.67
N GLU A 88 -2.90 -14.45 8.46
CA GLU A 88 -2.07 -14.47 7.26
C GLU A 88 -1.67 -13.04 6.85
N LEU A 89 -2.63 -12.12 6.87
CA LEU A 89 -2.42 -10.78 6.33
C LEU A 89 -1.51 -9.92 7.20
N ARG A 90 -1.47 -10.15 8.51
CA ARG A 90 -0.73 -9.26 9.42
C ARG A 90 0.76 -9.15 9.13
N ASN A 91 1.33 -10.15 8.44
CA ASN A 91 2.74 -10.14 8.10
C ASN A 91 3.07 -9.28 6.88
N ILE A 92 2.05 -8.84 6.14
CA ILE A 92 2.27 -7.95 4.99
C ILE A 92 2.57 -6.55 5.53
N PRO A 93 3.72 -5.95 5.18
CA PRO A 93 3.99 -4.58 5.60
C PRO A 93 2.96 -3.61 5.05
N VAL A 94 2.49 -2.69 5.88
CA VAL A 94 1.57 -1.63 5.47
C VAL A 94 2.25 -0.29 5.73
N VAL A 95 2.32 0.52 4.69
CA VAL A 95 2.79 1.90 4.78
C VAL A 95 1.61 2.81 4.49
N ILE A 96 1.23 3.64 5.45
CA ILE A 96 0.21 4.65 5.20
C ILE A 96 0.84 5.80 4.45
N LEU A 97 0.16 6.25 3.40
CA LEU A 97 0.59 7.36 2.56
C LEU A 97 -0.62 8.26 2.38
N THR A 98 -0.68 9.36 3.15
CA THR A 98 -1.88 10.18 3.26
C THR A 98 -1.53 11.65 3.41
N THR A 99 -2.50 12.54 3.13
CA THR A 99 -2.33 13.98 3.39
C THR A 99 -2.58 14.33 4.84
N SER A 100 -3.13 13.42 5.64
CA SER A 100 -3.45 13.71 7.03
C SER A 100 -2.22 13.73 7.93
N GLU A 101 -2.05 14.84 8.65
CA GLU A 101 -1.03 14.97 9.70
C GLU A 101 -1.66 14.91 11.09
N ALA A 102 -2.95 14.63 11.18
CA ALA A 102 -3.66 14.65 12.47
C ALA A 102 -3.04 13.65 13.43
N GLU A 103 -2.69 14.11 14.62
CA GLU A 103 -2.08 13.26 15.64
C GLU A 103 -2.96 12.07 15.97
N LYS A 104 -4.27 12.27 15.99
CA LYS A 104 -5.22 11.19 16.23
C LYS A 104 -5.10 10.07 15.19
N ASP A 105 -4.97 10.44 13.90
CA ASP A 105 -4.82 9.46 12.83
C ASP A 105 -3.52 8.69 12.96
N VAL A 106 -2.42 9.41 13.26
CA VAL A 106 -1.11 8.78 13.46
C VAL A 106 -1.18 7.79 14.63
N MET A 107 -1.76 8.21 15.76
CA MET A 107 -1.87 7.35 16.93
C MET A 107 -2.70 6.10 16.65
N GLN A 108 -3.85 6.25 15.99
CA GLN A 108 -4.70 5.12 15.66
C GLN A 108 -4.01 4.15 14.71
N ALA A 109 -3.22 4.67 13.77
CA ALA A 109 -2.47 3.82 12.85
C ALA A 109 -1.43 2.98 13.60
N TYR A 110 -0.66 3.58 14.49
CA TYR A 110 0.33 2.84 15.26
C TYR A 110 -0.31 1.91 16.29
N ASP A 111 -1.46 2.27 16.83
CA ASP A 111 -2.22 1.35 17.70
C ASP A 111 -2.67 0.11 16.94
N ASN A 112 -2.80 0.20 15.62
CA ASN A 112 -3.14 -0.93 14.77
C ASN A 112 -1.90 -1.51 14.05
N TYR A 113 -0.72 -1.27 14.61
CA TYR A 113 0.54 -1.92 14.18
C TYR A 113 0.97 -1.58 12.75
N VAL A 114 0.72 -0.36 12.29
CA VAL A 114 1.22 0.07 10.98
C VAL A 114 2.75 0.04 10.98
N ASN A 115 3.32 -0.28 9.83
CA ASN A 115 4.78 -0.34 9.69
C ASN A 115 5.39 1.05 9.49
N SER A 116 4.73 1.93 8.74
CA SER A 116 5.18 3.31 8.55
C SER A 116 4.01 4.21 8.24
N TYR A 117 4.13 5.47 8.62
CA TYR A 117 3.13 6.50 8.35
C TYR A 117 3.82 7.67 7.67
N LEU A 118 3.49 7.91 6.42
CA LEU A 118 4.09 8.97 5.62
C LEU A 118 3.04 9.99 5.22
N VAL A 119 3.37 11.27 5.42
CA VAL A 119 2.50 12.36 5.00
C VAL A 119 2.88 12.77 3.60
N LYS A 120 1.91 12.79 2.69
CA LYS A 120 2.14 13.20 1.29
C LYS A 120 2.55 14.67 1.26
N PRO A 121 3.69 15.00 0.64
CA PRO A 121 4.04 16.41 0.43
C PRO A 121 3.06 17.06 -0.54
N VAL A 122 2.92 18.40 -0.43
CA VAL A 122 2.05 19.14 -1.33
C VAL A 122 2.65 19.25 -2.73
N GLY A 123 3.98 19.47 -2.82
CA GLY A 123 4.65 19.67 -4.09
C GLY A 123 4.88 18.37 -4.85
N TYR A 124 4.77 18.43 -6.18
CA TYR A 124 5.00 17.28 -7.04
C TYR A 124 6.40 16.70 -6.88
N GLU A 125 7.42 17.59 -6.86
CA GLU A 125 8.80 17.15 -6.78
C GLU A 125 9.10 16.47 -5.45
N GLU A 126 8.64 17.04 -4.35
CA GLU A 126 8.84 16.45 -3.04
C GLU A 126 8.11 15.11 -2.92
N PHE A 127 6.92 15.01 -3.50
CA PHE A 127 6.16 13.76 -3.49
C PHE A 127 6.91 12.68 -4.30
N SER A 128 7.43 13.07 -5.47
CA SER A 128 8.22 12.17 -6.30
C SER A 128 9.47 11.69 -5.56
N ASN A 129 10.17 12.59 -4.87
CA ASN A 129 11.34 12.25 -4.07
C ASN A 129 10.99 11.28 -2.94
N LEU A 130 9.86 11.51 -2.27
CA LEU A 130 9.39 10.60 -1.21
C LEU A 130 9.17 9.19 -1.78
N MET A 131 8.54 9.11 -2.95
CA MET A 131 8.27 7.80 -3.55
C MET A 131 9.55 7.11 -4.00
N ASN A 132 10.53 7.86 -4.49
CA ASN A 132 11.84 7.28 -4.84
C ASN A 132 12.54 6.71 -3.59
N ASP A 133 12.51 7.43 -2.48
CA ASP A 133 13.11 6.97 -1.24
C ASP A 133 12.39 5.73 -0.70
N LEU A 134 11.07 5.74 -0.74
CA LEU A 134 10.26 4.61 -0.29
C LEU A 134 10.56 3.37 -1.14
N GLY A 135 10.60 3.55 -2.46
CA GLY A 135 10.92 2.46 -3.38
C GLY A 135 12.33 1.94 -3.17
N GLY A 136 13.30 2.85 -2.97
CA GLY A 136 14.68 2.46 -2.71
C GLY A 136 14.80 1.59 -1.47
N TYR A 137 14.10 1.94 -0.40
CA TYR A 137 14.14 1.14 0.82
C TYR A 137 13.39 -0.18 0.67
N TRP A 138 12.10 -0.13 0.31
CA TRP A 138 11.28 -1.33 0.34
C TRP A 138 11.56 -2.30 -0.80
N LEU A 139 11.90 -1.81 -1.98
CA LEU A 139 12.20 -2.67 -3.12
C LEU A 139 13.67 -3.04 -3.18
N GLY A 140 14.56 -2.13 -2.78
CA GLY A 140 16.00 -2.32 -2.88
C GLY A 140 16.65 -2.84 -1.62
N TRP A 141 16.51 -2.13 -0.51
CA TRP A 141 17.25 -2.44 0.71
C TRP A 141 16.57 -3.45 1.62
N ASN A 142 15.26 -3.38 1.76
CA ASN A 142 14.55 -4.22 2.73
C ASN A 142 14.63 -5.70 2.34
N LYS A 143 14.97 -6.54 3.30
CA LYS A 143 14.98 -7.99 3.09
C LYS A 143 13.54 -8.49 3.10
N ARG A 144 13.10 -9.02 1.97
CA ARG A 144 11.73 -9.50 1.83
C ARG A 144 11.54 -10.84 2.51
N MET A 145 10.37 -11.05 3.06
CA MET A 145 9.94 -12.33 3.56
C MET A 145 9.33 -13.07 2.38
N ARG A 146 10.14 -13.77 1.69
CA ARG A 146 9.77 -14.57 0.56
C ARG A 146 8.37 -14.45 0.04
#